data_2ece4b1b2e60fadaef69613dc07acdc1
#
_entry.id   2ece4b1b2e60fadaef69613dc07acdc1
#
_cell.length_a   1.000
_cell.length_b   1.000
_cell.length_c   1.000
_cell.angle_alpha   90.00
_cell.angle_beta   90.00
_cell.angle_gamma   90.00
#
_symmetry.space_group_name_H-M   'P 1'
#
loop_
_entity.id
_entity.type
_entity.pdbx_description
1 polymer ?
#
loop_
_entity_poly.entity_id
_entity_poly.type
_entity_poly.pdbx_seq_one_letter_code
_entity_poly.pdbx_strand_id
1 'polypeptide(L)'
;MPVLSPQRDFRAIFAAAPAIADETATRNAILQGAYLILAARSLGLDCGPMSGFDHAKVDHEFFPASAQEGTFQQEYFPDSHIKSNFLCNLGYGDPAGLFPRSPRLDFDEGCKLL
;
A
#
# COMPACT_ATOMS: atom_id res chain seq x y z
N MET A 1 -14.69 -9.12 -3.75
CA MET A 1 -15.41 -8.22 -4.67
C MET A 1 -16.92 -8.15 -4.39
N PRO A 2 -17.71 -9.26 -4.26
CA PRO A 2 -19.15 -9.16 -3.97
C PRO A 2 -19.48 -8.44 -2.67
N VAL A 3 -18.59 -8.50 -1.69
CA VAL A 3 -18.77 -7.84 -0.38
C VAL A 3 -18.64 -6.31 -0.48
N LEU A 4 -17.74 -5.82 -1.33
CA LEU A 4 -17.46 -4.38 -1.47
C LEU A 4 -18.41 -3.69 -2.47
N SER A 5 -18.97 -4.44 -3.41
CA SER A 5 -19.86 -3.94 -4.45
C SER A 5 -21.01 -4.93 -4.71
N PRO A 6 -21.95 -5.07 -3.76
CA PRO A 6 -23.00 -6.10 -3.86
C PRO A 6 -23.96 -5.87 -5.03
N GLN A 7 -24.06 -4.64 -5.51
CA GLN A 7 -24.98 -4.26 -6.59
C GLN A 7 -24.38 -4.39 -8.00
N ARG A 8 -23.05 -4.60 -8.10
CA ARG A 8 -22.37 -4.67 -9.39
C ARG A 8 -21.16 -5.59 -9.33
N ASP A 9 -21.13 -6.55 -10.23
CA ASP A 9 -19.98 -7.43 -10.40
C ASP A 9 -18.96 -6.84 -11.38
N PHE A 10 -17.81 -6.41 -10.86
CA PHE A 10 -16.72 -5.85 -11.66
C PHE A 10 -15.74 -6.92 -12.16
N ARG A 11 -15.88 -8.20 -11.79
CA ARG A 11 -14.92 -9.25 -12.14
C ARG A 11 -14.76 -9.41 -13.64
N ALA A 12 -15.85 -9.37 -14.39
CA ALA A 12 -15.81 -9.51 -15.85
C ALA A 12 -15.06 -8.34 -16.51
N ILE A 13 -15.21 -7.11 -15.98
CA ILE A 13 -14.52 -5.92 -16.49
C ILE A 13 -13.02 -6.05 -16.30
N PHE A 14 -12.57 -6.41 -15.09
CA PHE A 14 -11.15 -6.55 -14.78
C PHE A 14 -10.52 -7.77 -15.44
N ALA A 15 -11.26 -8.87 -15.60
CA ALA A 15 -10.78 -10.03 -16.35
C ALA A 15 -10.56 -9.72 -17.84
N ALA A 16 -11.38 -8.86 -18.44
CA ALA A 16 -11.23 -8.43 -19.82
C ALA A 16 -10.09 -7.41 -20.03
N ALA A 17 -9.62 -6.75 -18.97
CA ALA A 17 -8.62 -5.70 -19.05
C ALA A 17 -7.59 -5.79 -17.89
N PRO A 18 -6.66 -6.77 -17.93
CA PRO A 18 -5.70 -6.99 -16.84
C PRO A 18 -4.85 -5.78 -16.49
N ALA A 19 -4.42 -4.98 -17.48
CA ALA A 19 -3.64 -3.77 -17.23
C ALA A 19 -4.43 -2.72 -16.43
N ILE A 20 -5.73 -2.58 -16.68
CA ILE A 20 -6.60 -1.69 -15.91
C ILE A 20 -6.79 -2.25 -14.49
N ALA A 21 -6.87 -3.57 -14.34
CA ALA A 21 -6.97 -4.22 -13.05
C ALA A 21 -5.72 -3.93 -12.19
N ASP A 22 -4.53 -4.11 -12.74
CA ASP A 22 -3.25 -3.85 -12.05
C ASP A 22 -3.09 -2.37 -11.67
N GLU A 23 -3.39 -1.45 -12.57
CA GLU A 23 -3.34 -0.02 -12.31
C GLU A 23 -4.34 0.38 -11.21
N THR A 24 -5.56 -0.15 -11.26
CA THR A 24 -6.61 0.14 -10.28
C THR A 24 -6.24 -0.44 -8.91
N ALA A 25 -5.71 -1.66 -8.86
CA ALA A 25 -5.26 -2.29 -7.63
C ALA A 25 -4.13 -1.49 -6.98
N THR A 26 -3.11 -1.11 -7.76
CA THR A 26 -1.98 -0.31 -7.29
C THR A 26 -2.44 1.04 -6.73
N ARG A 27 -3.28 1.76 -7.49
CA ARG A 27 -3.81 3.07 -7.05
C ARG A 27 -4.60 2.96 -5.76
N ASN A 28 -5.50 1.99 -5.66
CA ASN A 28 -6.32 1.78 -4.46
C ASN A 28 -5.48 1.34 -3.26
N ALA A 29 -4.46 0.51 -3.46
CA ALA A 29 -3.54 0.11 -2.40
C ALA A 29 -2.75 1.30 -1.84
N ILE A 30 -2.27 2.22 -2.69
CA ILE A 30 -1.58 3.44 -2.27
C ILE A 30 -2.52 4.34 -1.46
N LEU A 31 -3.75 4.55 -1.92
CA LEU A 31 -4.75 5.35 -1.19
C LEU A 31 -5.07 4.74 0.17
N GLN A 32 -5.26 3.43 0.24
CA GLN A 32 -5.50 2.71 1.49
C GLN A 32 -4.30 2.81 2.44
N GLY A 33 -3.07 2.70 1.90
CA GLY A 33 -1.85 2.90 2.67
C GLY A 33 -1.72 4.31 3.25
N ALA A 34 -2.11 5.34 2.50
CA ALA A 34 -2.16 6.70 3.01
C ALA A 34 -3.14 6.85 4.19
N TYR A 35 -4.33 6.23 4.12
CA TYR A 35 -5.27 6.21 5.24
C TYR A 35 -4.71 5.45 6.46
N LEU A 36 -3.98 4.35 6.25
CA LEU A 36 -3.29 3.65 7.34
C LEU A 36 -2.29 4.57 8.05
N ILE A 37 -1.48 5.31 7.31
CA ILE A 37 -0.52 6.27 7.87
C ILE A 37 -1.24 7.36 8.66
N LEU A 38 -2.32 7.94 8.12
CA LEU A 38 -3.11 8.95 8.84
C LEU A 38 -3.71 8.40 10.13
N ALA A 39 -4.27 7.19 10.09
CA ALA A 39 -4.83 6.54 11.26
C ALA A 39 -3.76 6.26 12.32
N ALA A 40 -2.61 5.73 11.94
CA ALA A 40 -1.48 5.49 12.84
C ALA A 40 -1.00 6.79 13.50
N ARG A 41 -0.85 7.86 12.71
CA ARG A 41 -0.48 9.19 13.23
C ARG A 41 -1.53 9.75 14.20
N SER A 42 -2.80 9.51 13.97
CA SER A 42 -3.87 9.94 14.88
C SER A 42 -3.84 9.23 16.24
N LEU A 43 -3.25 8.03 16.28
CA LEU A 43 -2.99 7.26 17.50
C LEU A 43 -1.64 7.59 18.16
N GLY A 44 -0.89 8.57 17.63
CA GLY A 44 0.41 8.98 18.15
C GLY A 44 1.58 8.11 17.72
N LEU A 45 1.38 7.18 16.79
CA LEU A 45 2.47 6.39 16.21
C LEU A 45 3.21 7.18 15.13
N ASP A 46 4.51 6.97 15.06
CA ASP A 46 5.33 7.43 13.94
C ASP A 46 5.31 6.41 12.79
N CYS A 47 5.42 6.91 11.57
CA CYS A 47 5.36 6.10 10.36
C CYS A 47 6.58 6.38 9.48
N GLY A 48 7.23 5.33 9.02
CA GLY A 48 8.37 5.40 8.09
C GLY A 48 8.05 4.65 6.80
N PRO A 49 7.32 5.24 5.84
CA PRO A 49 7.05 4.61 4.56
C PRO A 49 8.31 4.55 3.69
N MET A 50 8.54 3.42 3.04
CA MET A 50 9.70 3.13 2.21
C MET A 50 9.28 2.40 0.94
N SER A 51 9.84 2.80 -0.21
CA SER A 51 9.64 2.12 -1.50
C SER A 51 10.95 1.70 -2.19
N GLY A 52 12.11 2.11 -1.65
CA GLY A 52 13.43 1.81 -2.19
C GLY A 52 13.97 0.44 -1.79
N PHE A 53 13.21 -0.63 -2.02
CA PHE A 53 13.60 -2.00 -1.72
C PHE A 53 13.40 -2.91 -2.96
N ASP A 54 13.93 -4.13 -2.88
CA ASP A 54 13.74 -5.14 -3.93
C ASP A 54 12.38 -5.82 -3.76
N HIS A 55 11.39 -5.36 -4.52
CA HIS A 55 10.03 -5.88 -4.49
C HIS A 55 9.98 -7.39 -4.78
N ALA A 56 10.77 -7.88 -5.73
CA ALA A 56 10.76 -9.30 -6.08
C ALA A 56 11.24 -10.19 -4.93
N LYS A 57 12.23 -9.75 -4.16
CA LYS A 57 12.69 -10.48 -2.97
C LYS A 57 11.67 -10.44 -1.85
N VAL A 58 11.05 -9.28 -1.61
CA VAL A 58 9.98 -9.16 -0.59
C VAL A 58 8.79 -10.03 -0.97
N ASP A 59 8.36 -9.99 -2.23
CA ASP A 59 7.24 -10.79 -2.70
C ASP A 59 7.55 -12.31 -2.61
N HIS A 60 8.77 -12.71 -2.95
CA HIS A 60 9.20 -14.10 -2.81
C HIS A 60 9.21 -14.57 -1.36
N GLU A 61 9.64 -13.73 -0.43
CA GLU A 61 9.75 -14.07 0.99
C GLU A 61 8.38 -14.11 1.67
N PHE A 62 7.53 -13.12 1.40
CA PHE A 62 6.27 -12.93 2.14
C PHE A 62 5.03 -13.43 1.40
N PHE A 63 5.07 -13.55 0.08
CA PHE A 63 3.93 -13.92 -0.76
C PHE A 63 4.29 -15.02 -1.78
N PRO A 64 4.98 -16.10 -1.39
CA PRO A 64 5.36 -17.13 -2.33
C PRO A 64 4.13 -17.81 -2.94
N ALA A 65 4.15 -18.07 -4.24
CA ALA A 65 3.08 -18.75 -4.96
C ALA A 65 2.82 -20.19 -4.47
N SER A 66 3.78 -20.78 -3.75
CA SER A 66 3.74 -22.14 -3.21
C SER A 66 3.77 -22.15 -1.69
N ALA A 67 3.02 -21.25 -1.04
CA ALA A 67 2.95 -21.24 0.43
C ALA A 67 2.43 -22.59 0.97
N GLN A 68 3.13 -23.12 1.97
CA GLN A 68 2.74 -24.38 2.61
C GLN A 68 1.47 -24.19 3.45
N GLU A 69 0.63 -25.22 3.50
CA GLU A 69 -0.57 -25.25 4.32
C GLU A 69 -0.25 -24.94 5.79
N GLY A 70 -1.04 -24.07 6.41
CA GLY A 70 -0.84 -23.66 7.80
C GLY A 70 0.22 -22.58 8.03
N THR A 71 0.80 -22.02 6.97
CA THR A 71 1.72 -20.86 7.08
C THR A 71 0.96 -19.55 7.14
N PHE A 72 1.60 -18.52 7.72
CA PHE A 72 1.06 -17.15 7.73
C PHE A 72 0.68 -16.66 6.32
N GLN A 73 1.48 -16.99 5.32
CA GLN A 73 1.23 -16.62 3.93
C GLN A 73 -0.07 -17.22 3.41
N GLN A 74 -0.33 -18.48 3.68
CA GLN A 74 -1.56 -19.13 3.23
C GLN A 74 -2.78 -18.65 4.00
N GLU A 75 -2.64 -18.39 5.28
CA GLU A 75 -3.74 -17.92 6.12
C GLU A 75 -4.22 -16.53 5.72
N TYR A 76 -3.28 -15.59 5.49
CA TYR A 76 -3.59 -14.19 5.23
C TYR A 76 -3.53 -13.82 3.74
N PHE A 77 -2.78 -14.57 2.93
CA PHE A 77 -2.54 -14.28 1.52
C PHE A 77 -2.67 -15.55 0.65
N PRO A 78 -3.88 -16.14 0.59
CA PRO A 78 -4.09 -17.40 -0.13
C PRO A 78 -3.96 -17.24 -1.66
N ASP A 79 -4.04 -16.01 -2.17
CA ASP A 79 -3.97 -15.70 -3.59
C ASP A 79 -2.53 -15.34 -3.99
N SER A 80 -1.96 -16.09 -4.93
CA SER A 80 -0.60 -15.91 -5.44
C SER A 80 -0.38 -14.60 -6.24
N HIS A 81 -1.38 -13.71 -6.30
CA HIS A 81 -1.35 -12.46 -7.06
C HIS A 81 -1.01 -11.23 -6.22
N ILE A 82 -0.66 -11.42 -4.95
CA ILE A 82 -0.31 -10.33 -4.05
C ILE A 82 1.09 -9.84 -4.37
N LYS A 83 1.25 -8.52 -4.40
CA LYS A 83 2.52 -7.83 -4.62
C LYS A 83 2.73 -6.77 -3.55
N SER A 84 3.97 -6.63 -3.11
CA SER A 84 4.36 -5.54 -2.22
C SER A 84 4.18 -4.19 -2.93
N ASN A 85 3.68 -3.20 -2.20
CA ASN A 85 3.55 -1.83 -2.70
C ASN A 85 4.61 -0.94 -2.05
N PHE A 86 4.58 -0.83 -0.75
CA PHE A 86 5.58 -0.15 0.06
C PHE A 86 5.69 -0.83 1.43
N LEU A 87 6.80 -0.64 2.10
CA LEU A 87 6.98 -1.01 3.50
C LEU A 87 6.71 0.21 4.39
N CYS A 88 6.22 -0.03 5.59
CA CYS A 88 6.02 1.06 6.55
C CYS A 88 6.41 0.60 7.95
N ASN A 89 7.41 1.22 8.53
CA ASN A 89 7.69 1.06 9.94
C ASN A 89 6.64 1.81 10.76
N LEU A 90 6.12 1.17 11.80
CA LEU A 90 5.21 1.77 12.76
C LEU A 90 5.81 1.65 14.15
N GLY A 91 5.77 2.74 14.93
CA GLY A 91 6.28 2.75 16.29
C GLY A 91 6.46 4.15 16.83
N TYR A 92 7.29 4.27 17.84
CA TYR A 92 7.67 5.56 18.43
C TYR A 92 9.10 5.88 18.01
N GLY A 93 9.25 6.90 17.15
CA GLY A 93 10.55 7.32 16.63
C GLY A 93 11.36 8.06 17.69
N ASP A 94 12.69 8.00 17.57
CA ASP A 94 13.61 8.84 18.33
C ASP A 94 13.67 10.24 17.68
N PRO A 95 13.20 11.30 18.36
CA PRO A 95 13.25 12.66 17.82
C PRO A 95 14.69 13.13 17.48
N ALA A 96 15.69 12.61 18.18
CA ALA A 96 17.11 12.97 17.94
C ALA A 96 17.62 12.45 16.58
N GLY A 97 17.00 11.40 16.05
CA GLY A 97 17.35 10.82 14.75
C GLY A 97 16.61 11.44 13.56
N LEU A 98 15.70 12.39 13.79
CA LEU A 98 14.90 12.98 12.72
C LEU A 98 15.64 14.15 12.04
N PHE A 99 15.58 14.18 10.71
CA PHE A 99 16.02 15.33 9.95
C PHE A 99 15.04 16.51 10.13
N PRO A 100 15.52 17.76 9.97
CA PRO A 100 14.64 18.91 9.90
C PRO A 100 13.58 18.73 8.81
N ARG A 101 12.41 19.31 9.03
CA ARG A 101 11.34 19.28 8.03
C ARG A 101 11.81 19.92 6.73
N SER A 102 11.69 19.19 5.62
CA SER A 102 12.01 19.71 4.30
C SER A 102 11.15 20.93 3.94
N PRO A 103 11.69 21.91 3.19
CA PRO A 103 10.93 23.02 2.67
C PRO A 103 9.67 22.57 1.93
N ARG A 104 8.66 23.40 1.91
CA ARG A 104 7.44 23.21 1.13
C ARG A 104 7.38 24.32 0.07
N LEU A 105 6.78 23.97 -1.07
CA LEU A 105 6.44 24.99 -2.06
C LEU A 105 5.41 25.96 -1.48
N ASP A 106 5.55 27.24 -1.78
CA ASP A 106 4.49 28.19 -1.52
C ASP A 106 3.27 27.87 -2.40
N PHE A 107 2.09 28.34 -1.97
CA PHE A 107 0.84 28.00 -2.66
C PHE A 107 0.91 28.38 -4.15
N ASP A 108 1.40 29.56 -4.48
CA ASP A 108 1.48 30.10 -5.83
C ASP A 108 2.51 29.38 -6.73
N GLU A 109 3.47 28.64 -6.11
CA GLU A 109 4.41 27.79 -6.83
C GLU A 109 3.82 26.41 -7.12
N GLY A 110 2.99 25.89 -6.22
CA GLY A 110 2.40 24.54 -6.30
C GLY A 110 1.01 24.50 -6.92
N CYS A 111 0.27 25.60 -6.87
CA CYS A 111 -1.13 25.69 -7.26
C CYS A 111 -1.44 26.97 -8.02
N LYS A 112 -2.47 26.93 -8.85
CA LYS A 112 -3.03 28.09 -9.51
C LYS A 112 -4.54 28.07 -9.37
N LEU A 113 -5.12 29.16 -8.90
CA LEU A 113 -6.57 29.38 -8.95
C LEU A 113 -6.97 29.75 -10.37
N LEU A 114 -8.00 29.10 -10.89
CA LEU A 114 -8.58 29.35 -12.21
C LEU A 114 -9.73 30.32 -12.11
#